data_178dd55ff7fdfbeeeb71a9d3cd96578e
#
_entry.id   178dd55ff7fdfbeeeb71a9d3cd96578e
#
_cell.length_a   1.000
_cell.length_b   1.000
_cell.length_c   1.000
_cell.angle_alpha   90.00
_cell.angle_beta   90.00
_cell.angle_gamma   90.00
#
_symmetry.space_group_name_H-M   'P 1'
#
loop_
_entity.id
_entity.type
_entity.pdbx_description
1 polymer ?
#
loop_
_entity_poly.entity_id
_entity_poly.type
_entity_poly.pdbx_seq_one_letter_code
_entity_poly.pdbx_strand_id
1 'polypeptide(L)'
;MERNLRALAAAGAFCGALWASDTALAQKSGGVLKVYFFDSPASMSIHEEATIAAEGPMMGVFNNLVMYKQDVPQSGFQSIVPDLATDWSWDEDKTQLTFRLREGVKWHDGKPFTAKDVACTWDLLTGKSSEKLRINPRKAWYRNLEEVVPNGDSEVTFRLKRPQPSFVALLASGFTPVYPCHVSPRDMRSHPIGTGPFKFVEFKPNEVIRVTRNPDYWKKGRPYLDGIEYTIIRNPSTGILAFVAGKVDMTSPFFLQVPLLKDAKKQDPEATCALVPSNVNRNVMMNREAAPFLQPELRGAVALTVDRKAFVDTLTEGKGDFGGAMLPPPEGVWGMPADMLKSLPGYNPDVARNRAEARSIMEKLGYGPDKRLKLTVSTRNIPPYRDPAVILIDQLKEIYIDGELDPIDTAQWLPRVMRGDYTIALNLTGNGLDDPDQTLYENFTCGAEGNYDRYCSPELDKMVDRQSNEFDPAKRKDLVWAIERKLAEEAARPILWHNRSGTCWHPYVKGYTPMVNSIYNGNRFEDTWLDK
;
A
#
# COMPACT_ATOMS: atom_id res chain seq x y z
N MET A 1 24.91 -64.14 -58.39
CA MET A 1 23.72 -64.16 -59.25
C MET A 1 22.92 -62.94 -58.87
N GLU A 2 22.99 -62.02 -59.79
CA GLU A 2 21.95 -61.14 -60.35
C GLU A 2 21.36 -60.11 -59.40
N ARG A 3 21.76 -58.85 -59.52
CA ARG A 3 21.29 -57.80 -60.48
C ARG A 3 19.79 -57.58 -60.38
N ASN A 4 19.40 -56.40 -59.85
CA ASN A 4 18.91 -55.33 -60.73
C ASN A 4 18.60 -54.03 -59.91
N LEU A 5 19.17 -52.99 -60.44
CA LEU A 5 18.81 -51.57 -60.32
C LEU A 5 17.31 -51.33 -60.55
N ARG A 6 16.78 -50.32 -59.87
CA ARG A 6 16.01 -49.24 -60.53
C ARG A 6 15.96 -48.00 -59.62
N ALA A 7 16.43 -46.93 -60.17
CA ALA A 7 16.29 -45.57 -59.69
C ALA A 7 14.86 -45.03 -59.94
N LEU A 8 14.55 -43.90 -59.29
CA LEU A 8 13.57 -42.84 -59.56
C LEU A 8 12.70 -42.65 -58.29
N ALA A 9 12.45 -41.47 -57.78
CA ALA A 9 12.49 -40.10 -58.28
C ALA A 9 12.44 -39.18 -57.03
N ALA A 10 13.17 -38.08 -57.10
CA ALA A 10 13.07 -36.96 -56.19
C ALA A 10 11.71 -36.29 -56.34
N ALA A 11 10.94 -36.21 -55.26
CA ALA A 11 9.85 -35.26 -55.11
C ALA A 11 10.17 -34.39 -53.88
N GLY A 12 10.69 -33.20 -54.14
CA GLY A 12 10.92 -32.20 -53.14
C GLY A 12 9.58 -31.66 -52.61
N ALA A 13 9.28 -31.99 -51.37
CA ALA A 13 8.26 -31.28 -50.62
C ALA A 13 8.94 -30.12 -49.89
N PHE A 14 8.89 -28.94 -50.50
CA PHE A 14 9.17 -27.66 -49.81
C PHE A 14 8.08 -27.44 -48.76
N CYS A 15 8.28 -27.91 -47.53
CA CYS A 15 7.54 -27.45 -46.37
C CYS A 15 8.02 -26.03 -46.07
N GLY A 16 7.32 -25.04 -46.61
CA GLY A 16 7.46 -23.65 -46.16
C GLY A 16 7.06 -23.55 -44.70
N ALA A 17 8.04 -23.55 -43.82
CA ALA A 17 7.87 -23.11 -42.44
C ALA A 17 7.52 -21.63 -42.52
N LEU A 18 6.23 -21.31 -42.44
CA LEU A 18 5.75 -19.97 -42.09
C LEU A 18 6.24 -19.72 -40.66
N TRP A 19 7.36 -19.08 -40.55
CA TRP A 19 7.77 -18.40 -39.32
C TRP A 19 6.76 -17.29 -39.13
N ALA A 20 5.76 -17.53 -38.28
CA ALA A 20 5.00 -16.47 -37.64
C ALA A 20 6.05 -15.67 -36.84
N SER A 21 6.57 -14.63 -37.45
CA SER A 21 7.30 -13.60 -36.75
C SER A 21 6.27 -12.98 -35.81
N ASP A 22 6.22 -13.42 -34.56
CA ASP A 22 5.72 -12.56 -33.50
C ASP A 22 6.53 -11.28 -33.62
N THR A 23 5.93 -10.27 -34.23
CA THR A 23 6.47 -8.92 -34.20
C THR A 23 6.43 -8.49 -32.74
N ALA A 24 7.49 -8.77 -32.01
CA ALA A 24 7.75 -8.11 -30.75
C ALA A 24 7.67 -6.62 -31.06
N LEU A 25 6.56 -5.98 -30.69
CA LEU A 25 6.37 -4.55 -30.86
C LEU A 25 7.55 -3.87 -30.16
N ALA A 26 8.44 -3.26 -30.94
CA ALA A 26 9.58 -2.55 -30.39
C ALA A 26 9.06 -1.47 -29.42
N GLN A 27 9.52 -1.51 -28.19
CA GLN A 27 9.12 -0.56 -27.17
C GLN A 27 9.44 0.86 -27.63
N LYS A 28 8.42 1.72 -27.72
CA LYS A 28 8.59 3.11 -28.16
C LYS A 28 9.09 3.95 -26.99
N SER A 29 10.03 4.84 -27.27
CA SER A 29 10.52 5.85 -26.33
C SER A 29 9.89 7.19 -26.66
N GLY A 30 9.50 7.94 -25.62
CA GLY A 30 8.89 9.26 -25.75
C GLY A 30 7.46 9.35 -25.22
N GLY A 31 6.95 10.56 -25.21
CA GLY A 31 5.60 10.88 -24.74
C GLY A 31 5.50 11.07 -23.22
N VAL A 32 4.52 11.85 -22.81
CA VAL A 32 4.19 12.10 -21.39
C VAL A 32 2.93 11.30 -21.04
N LEU A 33 3.04 10.42 -20.05
CA LEU A 33 1.90 9.69 -19.51
C LEU A 33 1.05 10.64 -18.67
N LYS A 34 -0.22 10.80 -19.04
CA LYS A 34 -1.18 11.63 -18.30
C LYS A 34 -2.06 10.75 -17.42
N VAL A 35 -2.01 10.98 -16.12
CA VAL A 35 -2.75 10.20 -15.12
C VAL A 35 -3.80 11.10 -14.47
N TYR A 36 -5.06 10.68 -14.48
CA TYR A 36 -6.04 11.21 -13.53
C TYR A 36 -5.60 10.83 -12.12
N PHE A 37 -5.36 11.80 -11.25
CA PHE A 37 -4.96 11.57 -9.87
C PHE A 37 -6.02 12.09 -8.90
N PHE A 38 -6.33 11.31 -7.87
CA PHE A 38 -7.55 11.48 -7.07
C PHE A 38 -7.43 12.51 -5.94
N ASP A 39 -6.21 12.85 -5.49
CA ASP A 39 -6.03 13.67 -4.29
C ASP A 39 -4.66 14.38 -4.27
N SER A 40 -4.52 15.32 -3.35
CA SER A 40 -3.33 16.13 -3.16
C SER A 40 -2.63 15.80 -1.85
N PRO A 41 -1.35 15.37 -1.87
CA PRO A 41 -0.62 15.12 -0.64
C PRO A 41 -0.24 16.43 0.08
N ALA A 42 0.20 16.30 1.34
CA ALA A 42 0.70 17.43 2.11
C ALA A 42 2.15 17.80 1.75
N SER A 43 2.93 16.84 1.25
CA SER A 43 4.31 17.05 0.79
C SER A 43 4.76 15.93 -0.15
N MET A 44 5.94 16.10 -0.77
CA MET A 44 6.56 15.10 -1.66
C MET A 44 7.49 14.13 -0.91
N SER A 45 7.65 14.27 0.41
CA SER A 45 8.54 13.42 1.20
C SER A 45 7.88 12.07 1.53
N ILE A 46 8.30 10.99 0.86
CA ILE A 46 7.79 9.63 1.12
C ILE A 46 7.98 9.24 2.60
N HIS A 47 9.11 9.61 3.20
CA HIS A 47 9.39 9.23 4.60
C HIS A 47 8.52 9.97 5.63
N GLU A 48 7.92 11.09 5.27
CA GLU A 48 7.01 11.85 6.16
C GLU A 48 5.53 11.64 5.84
N GLU A 49 5.18 10.99 4.73
CA GLU A 49 3.82 10.75 4.32
C GLU A 49 3.43 9.26 4.51
N ALA A 50 2.14 8.99 4.72
CA ALA A 50 1.64 7.64 4.92
C ALA A 50 0.53 7.27 3.90
N THR A 51 0.46 7.99 2.78
CA THR A 51 -0.62 7.83 1.80
C THR A 51 -0.09 7.60 0.40
N ILE A 52 -0.87 6.87 -0.41
CA ILE A 52 -0.62 6.71 -1.84
C ILE A 52 -0.60 8.05 -2.59
N ALA A 53 -1.21 9.10 -2.01
CA ALA A 53 -1.23 10.43 -2.61
C ALA A 53 0.18 11.04 -2.76
N ALA A 54 1.10 10.73 -1.84
CA ALA A 54 2.51 11.12 -1.96
C ALA A 54 3.36 10.01 -2.60
N GLU A 55 3.19 8.76 -2.12
CA GLU A 55 4.03 7.64 -2.56
C GLU A 55 3.86 7.35 -4.06
N GLY A 56 2.63 7.29 -4.57
CA GLY A 56 2.35 6.94 -5.96
C GLY A 56 3.10 7.82 -6.97
N PRO A 57 2.99 9.15 -6.94
CA PRO A 57 3.75 10.02 -7.84
C PRO A 57 5.27 10.03 -7.58
N MET A 58 5.69 9.78 -6.35
CA MET A 58 7.10 9.91 -5.97
C MET A 58 7.90 8.61 -6.06
N MET A 59 7.25 7.43 -6.12
CA MET A 59 7.96 6.15 -6.25
C MET A 59 8.92 6.14 -7.45
N GLY A 60 8.53 6.75 -8.58
CA GLY A 60 9.38 6.87 -9.78
C GLY A 60 10.52 7.88 -9.66
N VAL A 61 10.53 8.74 -8.63
CA VAL A 61 11.62 9.69 -8.36
C VAL A 61 12.78 9.02 -7.62
N PHE A 62 12.49 7.94 -6.89
CA PHE A 62 13.45 7.27 -6.02
C PHE A 62 13.80 5.86 -6.46
N ASN A 63 14.86 5.31 -5.86
CA ASN A 63 15.15 3.88 -5.82
C ASN A 63 15.31 3.41 -4.37
N ASN A 64 15.10 2.10 -4.20
CA ASN A 64 15.31 1.38 -2.96
C ASN A 64 16.61 0.55 -3.06
N LEU A 65 17.02 -0.13 -1.99
CA LEU A 65 18.09 -1.14 -2.08
C LEU A 65 17.65 -2.35 -2.92
N VAL A 66 16.46 -2.83 -2.66
CA VAL A 66 15.74 -3.90 -3.37
C VAL A 66 14.31 -3.45 -3.63
N MET A 67 13.64 -4.03 -4.60
CA MET A 67 12.27 -3.65 -4.96
C MET A 67 11.45 -4.87 -5.35
N TYR A 68 10.13 -4.75 -5.32
CA TYR A 68 9.26 -5.73 -5.95
C TYR A 68 9.28 -5.57 -7.47
N LYS A 69 9.37 -6.69 -8.18
CA LYS A 69 9.38 -6.72 -9.64
C LYS A 69 8.11 -6.08 -10.20
N GLN A 70 8.24 -5.16 -11.18
CA GLN A 70 7.14 -4.32 -11.64
C GLN A 70 6.29 -4.97 -12.74
N ASP A 71 6.74 -6.05 -13.33
CA ASP A 71 6.09 -6.77 -14.43
C ASP A 71 5.36 -8.05 -13.98
N VAL A 72 5.24 -8.26 -12.67
CA VAL A 72 4.48 -9.38 -12.08
C VAL A 72 3.28 -8.85 -11.30
N PRO A 73 2.13 -9.53 -11.36
CA PRO A 73 0.90 -9.00 -10.77
C PRO A 73 0.88 -9.07 -9.24
N GLN A 74 1.69 -9.92 -8.60
CA GLN A 74 1.65 -10.11 -7.14
C GLN A 74 2.99 -9.80 -6.48
N SER A 75 2.99 -8.88 -5.51
CA SER A 75 4.13 -8.67 -4.63
C SER A 75 4.24 -9.82 -3.62
N GLY A 76 5.37 -10.51 -3.64
CA GLY A 76 5.68 -11.55 -2.70
C GLY A 76 7.20 -11.65 -2.52
N PHE A 77 7.64 -12.41 -1.54
CA PHE A 77 9.07 -12.55 -1.24
C PHE A 77 9.89 -12.99 -2.47
N GLN A 78 9.28 -13.87 -3.31
CA GLN A 78 9.90 -14.38 -4.55
C GLN A 78 10.04 -13.31 -5.66
N SER A 79 9.31 -12.21 -5.58
CA SER A 79 9.35 -11.13 -6.57
C SER A 79 10.27 -9.98 -6.18
N ILE A 80 11.01 -10.11 -5.07
CA ILE A 80 12.01 -9.11 -4.67
C ILE A 80 13.25 -9.25 -5.55
N VAL A 81 13.65 -8.14 -6.16
CA VAL A 81 14.78 -8.05 -7.08
C VAL A 81 15.75 -6.94 -6.67
N PRO A 82 17.02 -7.02 -7.09
CA PRO A 82 17.98 -5.93 -6.92
C PRO A 82 17.49 -4.60 -7.51
N ASP A 83 17.77 -3.48 -6.80
CA ASP A 83 17.57 -2.11 -7.30
C ASP A 83 18.89 -1.32 -7.14
N LEU A 84 19.09 -0.52 -6.11
CA LEU A 84 20.40 0.11 -5.83
C LEU A 84 21.45 -0.89 -5.34
N ALA A 85 21.02 -1.98 -4.69
CA ALA A 85 21.90 -3.12 -4.44
C ALA A 85 21.99 -4.00 -5.69
N THR A 86 23.12 -4.69 -5.89
CA THR A 86 23.30 -5.73 -6.91
C THR A 86 22.99 -7.12 -6.38
N ASP A 87 23.26 -7.34 -5.11
CA ASP A 87 23.00 -8.56 -4.37
C ASP A 87 22.96 -8.29 -2.85
N TRP A 88 22.54 -9.29 -2.08
CA TRP A 88 22.55 -9.26 -0.60
C TRP A 88 22.73 -10.64 -0.02
N SER A 89 23.26 -10.69 1.20
CA SER A 89 23.46 -11.95 1.94
C SER A 89 23.24 -11.74 3.44
N TRP A 90 22.78 -12.81 4.09
CA TRP A 90 22.69 -12.91 5.54
C TRP A 90 23.94 -13.64 6.10
N ASP A 91 24.36 -13.25 7.31
CA ASP A 91 25.27 -14.05 8.12
C ASP A 91 24.62 -15.37 8.60
N GLU A 92 25.38 -16.22 9.27
CA GLU A 92 24.88 -17.51 9.78
C GLU A 92 23.77 -17.33 10.81
N ASP A 93 23.89 -16.35 11.70
CA ASP A 93 22.94 -16.06 12.77
C ASP A 93 21.69 -15.30 12.28
N LYS A 94 21.63 -14.91 11.02
CA LYS A 94 20.53 -14.12 10.41
C LYS A 94 20.28 -12.78 11.11
N THR A 95 21.32 -12.19 11.70
CA THR A 95 21.27 -10.89 12.36
C THR A 95 21.99 -9.79 11.60
N GLN A 96 22.82 -10.14 10.60
CA GLN A 96 23.49 -9.17 9.74
C GLN A 96 23.08 -9.40 8.29
N LEU A 97 22.54 -8.34 7.67
CA LEU A 97 22.15 -8.31 6.28
C LEU A 97 23.07 -7.34 5.52
N THR A 98 23.95 -7.89 4.67
CA THR A 98 24.89 -7.11 3.88
C THR A 98 24.43 -6.96 2.45
N PHE A 99 24.44 -5.73 1.95
CA PHE A 99 24.14 -5.37 0.57
C PHE A 99 25.40 -4.88 -0.15
N ARG A 100 25.66 -5.42 -1.35
CA ARG A 100 26.61 -4.82 -2.29
C ARG A 100 25.87 -3.82 -3.14
N LEU A 101 26.37 -2.60 -3.21
CA LEU A 101 25.71 -1.49 -3.89
C LEU A 101 26.20 -1.37 -5.35
N ARG A 102 25.33 -0.84 -6.18
CA ARG A 102 25.62 -0.53 -7.59
C ARG A 102 26.54 0.67 -7.69
N GLU A 103 27.62 0.51 -8.42
CA GLU A 103 28.57 1.60 -8.68
C GLU A 103 28.09 2.52 -9.80
N GLY A 104 28.56 3.77 -9.78
CA GLY A 104 28.29 4.78 -10.82
C GLY A 104 26.88 5.36 -10.82
N VAL A 105 26.03 5.02 -9.85
CA VAL A 105 24.71 5.65 -9.68
C VAL A 105 24.88 7.10 -9.22
N LYS A 106 24.11 8.00 -9.83
CA LYS A 106 24.10 9.44 -9.49
C LYS A 106 22.73 9.87 -8.98
N TRP A 107 22.74 10.76 -8.02
CA TRP A 107 21.58 11.53 -7.64
C TRP A 107 21.13 12.45 -8.78
N HIS A 108 19.89 12.90 -8.78
CA HIS A 108 19.37 13.80 -9.82
C HIS A 108 20.13 15.12 -9.97
N ASP A 109 20.88 15.53 -8.95
CA ASP A 109 21.78 16.70 -8.97
C ASP A 109 23.22 16.37 -9.44
N GLY A 110 23.46 15.13 -9.84
CA GLY A 110 24.73 14.67 -10.40
C GLY A 110 25.75 14.15 -9.38
N LYS A 111 25.50 14.26 -8.07
CA LYS A 111 26.39 13.73 -7.04
C LYS A 111 26.35 12.20 -7.01
N PRO A 112 27.46 11.54 -6.61
CA PRO A 112 27.47 10.07 -6.51
C PRO A 112 26.61 9.56 -5.37
N PHE A 113 25.93 8.43 -5.59
CA PHE A 113 25.29 7.63 -4.56
C PHE A 113 26.34 6.68 -3.95
N THR A 114 26.33 6.55 -2.62
CA THR A 114 27.25 5.69 -1.87
C THR A 114 26.58 5.03 -0.67
N ALA A 115 27.27 4.08 -0.02
CA ALA A 115 26.82 3.43 1.22
C ALA A 115 26.55 4.42 2.36
N LYS A 116 27.19 5.59 2.33
CA LYS A 116 26.92 6.66 3.29
C LYS A 116 25.49 7.17 3.21
N ASP A 117 24.93 7.29 2.00
CA ASP A 117 23.53 7.74 1.84
C ASP A 117 22.55 6.72 2.42
N VAL A 118 22.86 5.42 2.31
CA VAL A 118 22.09 4.37 2.95
C VAL A 118 22.13 4.53 4.46
N ALA A 119 23.31 4.62 5.07
CA ALA A 119 23.44 4.80 6.51
C ALA A 119 22.71 6.08 6.99
N CYS A 120 22.89 7.21 6.30
CA CYS A 120 22.18 8.46 6.62
C CYS A 120 20.65 8.29 6.59
N THR A 121 20.13 7.56 5.62
CA THR A 121 18.68 7.34 5.50
C THR A 121 18.14 6.63 6.73
N TRP A 122 18.78 5.53 7.14
CA TRP A 122 18.29 4.77 8.31
C TRP A 122 18.61 5.44 9.64
N ASP A 123 19.69 6.23 9.73
CA ASP A 123 19.92 7.10 10.89
C ASP A 123 18.82 8.15 11.05
N LEU A 124 18.35 8.71 9.92
CA LEU A 124 17.21 9.62 9.92
C LEU A 124 15.91 8.91 10.36
N LEU A 125 15.63 7.72 9.81
CA LEU A 125 14.43 6.93 10.11
C LEU A 125 14.40 6.38 11.53
N THR A 126 15.56 6.02 12.10
CA THR A 126 15.65 5.55 13.48
C THR A 126 15.80 6.68 14.51
N GLY A 127 15.97 7.93 14.03
CA GLY A 127 16.12 9.11 14.87
C GLY A 127 17.52 9.32 15.46
N LYS A 128 18.54 8.63 14.92
CA LYS A 128 19.96 8.80 15.29
C LYS A 128 20.60 10.03 14.62
N SER A 129 20.09 10.45 13.45
CA SER A 129 20.55 11.64 12.75
C SER A 129 20.34 12.93 13.57
N SER A 130 21.18 13.94 13.37
CA SER A 130 20.96 15.32 13.86
C SER A 130 19.73 15.96 13.18
N GLU A 131 19.53 15.68 11.91
CA GLU A 131 18.32 16.06 11.18
C GLU A 131 17.11 15.24 11.64
N LYS A 132 15.91 15.85 11.60
CA LYS A 132 14.68 15.19 12.05
C LYS A 132 13.60 15.27 10.98
N LEU A 133 12.89 14.17 10.79
CA LEU A 133 11.61 14.17 10.08
C LEU A 133 10.57 14.93 10.92
N ARG A 134 9.70 15.69 10.26
CA ARG A 134 8.55 16.34 10.91
C ARG A 134 7.60 15.30 11.53
N ILE A 135 7.38 14.23 10.80
CA ILE A 135 6.59 13.05 11.18
C ILE A 135 7.33 11.83 10.64
N ASN A 136 7.35 10.73 11.38
CA ASN A 136 7.93 9.46 10.90
C ASN A 136 6.94 8.32 11.11
N PRO A 137 6.03 8.08 10.16
CA PRO A 137 4.97 7.06 10.28
C PRO A 137 5.49 5.63 10.40
N ARG A 138 6.72 5.37 9.96
CA ARG A 138 7.30 4.01 9.84
C ARG A 138 8.44 3.72 10.81
N LYS A 139 8.64 4.54 11.82
CA LYS A 139 9.70 4.32 12.82
C LYS A 139 9.61 2.93 13.47
N ALA A 140 8.39 2.43 13.69
CA ALA A 140 8.15 1.12 14.28
C ALA A 140 8.67 -0.04 13.43
N TRP A 141 8.80 0.11 12.10
CA TRP A 141 9.34 -0.93 11.20
C TRP A 141 10.78 -1.29 11.52
N TYR A 142 11.54 -0.32 12.04
CA TYR A 142 12.98 -0.43 12.30
C TYR A 142 13.32 -0.63 13.78
N ARG A 143 12.35 -0.99 14.63
CA ARG A 143 12.62 -1.18 16.09
C ARG A 143 13.61 -2.32 16.37
N ASN A 144 13.72 -3.29 15.47
CA ASN A 144 14.68 -4.38 15.52
C ASN A 144 16.05 -4.01 14.92
N LEU A 145 16.16 -2.89 14.20
CA LEU A 145 17.41 -2.41 13.63
C LEU A 145 18.30 -1.80 14.72
N GLU A 146 19.50 -2.32 14.86
CA GLU A 146 20.50 -1.79 15.76
C GLU A 146 21.28 -0.66 15.10
N GLU A 147 21.88 -0.93 13.94
CA GLU A 147 22.65 0.07 13.19
C GLU A 147 22.77 -0.29 11.70
N VAL A 148 23.17 0.69 10.89
CA VAL A 148 23.54 0.51 9.48
C VAL A 148 24.98 0.98 9.30
N VAL A 149 25.85 0.07 8.92
CA VAL A 149 27.30 0.29 8.84
C VAL A 149 27.73 0.32 7.37
N PRO A 150 28.23 1.47 6.87
CA PRO A 150 28.86 1.52 5.55
C PRO A 150 30.25 0.87 5.59
N ASN A 151 30.52 -0.05 4.66
CA ASN A 151 31.80 -0.73 4.48
C ASN A 151 32.46 -0.19 3.21
N GLY A 152 33.08 1.00 3.29
CA GLY A 152 33.50 1.77 2.13
C GLY A 152 32.34 2.44 1.41
N ASP A 153 32.46 2.66 0.08
CA ASP A 153 31.45 3.36 -0.71
C ASP A 153 30.40 2.43 -1.34
N SER A 154 30.71 1.13 -1.51
CA SER A 154 29.91 0.20 -2.31
C SER A 154 29.35 -0.99 -1.53
N GLU A 155 29.44 -0.99 -0.21
CA GLU A 155 28.85 -2.04 0.62
C GLU A 155 28.26 -1.47 1.92
N VAL A 156 27.14 -2.05 2.39
CA VAL A 156 26.47 -1.64 3.62
C VAL A 156 25.91 -2.84 4.35
N THR A 157 26.08 -2.88 5.67
CA THR A 157 25.55 -3.93 6.54
C THR A 157 24.50 -3.37 7.50
N PHE A 158 23.31 -3.97 7.49
CA PHE A 158 22.25 -3.75 8.47
C PHE A 158 22.44 -4.77 9.61
N ARG A 159 22.59 -4.30 10.83
CA ARG A 159 22.67 -5.14 12.04
C ARG A 159 21.36 -5.11 12.78
N LEU A 160 20.77 -6.28 12.99
CA LEU A 160 19.52 -6.49 13.70
C LEU A 160 19.80 -7.04 15.11
N LYS A 161 18.98 -6.66 16.08
CA LYS A 161 19.03 -7.16 17.46
C LYS A 161 18.68 -8.65 17.56
N ARG A 162 17.91 -9.17 16.61
CA ARG A 162 17.44 -10.56 16.48
C ARG A 162 17.13 -10.88 15.03
N PRO A 163 17.07 -12.16 14.62
CA PRO A 163 16.65 -12.54 13.28
C PRO A 163 15.27 -11.97 12.94
N GLN A 164 15.10 -11.54 11.68
CA GLN A 164 13.82 -11.05 11.14
C GLN A 164 13.74 -11.39 9.65
N PRO A 165 13.13 -12.54 9.29
CA PRO A 165 13.05 -13.00 7.89
C PRO A 165 12.40 -12.00 6.94
N SER A 166 11.42 -11.24 7.42
CA SER A 166 10.67 -10.23 6.65
C SER A 166 11.47 -8.95 6.34
N PHE A 167 12.66 -8.75 6.94
CA PHE A 167 13.34 -7.45 6.87
C PHE A 167 13.67 -7.02 5.44
N VAL A 168 14.06 -7.96 4.55
CA VAL A 168 14.30 -7.67 3.12
C VAL A 168 13.01 -7.21 2.44
N ALA A 169 11.87 -7.79 2.79
CA ALA A 169 10.57 -7.39 2.25
C ALA A 169 10.20 -5.96 2.66
N LEU A 170 10.49 -5.56 3.91
CA LEU A 170 10.33 -4.18 4.36
C LEU A 170 11.17 -3.21 3.52
N LEU A 171 12.42 -3.58 3.19
CA LEU A 171 13.32 -2.75 2.38
C LEU A 171 12.91 -2.67 0.91
N ALA A 172 12.06 -3.59 0.43
CA ALA A 172 11.54 -3.59 -0.95
C ALA A 172 10.28 -2.73 -1.12
N SER A 173 9.65 -2.31 -0.03
CA SER A 173 8.44 -1.49 -0.06
C SER A 173 8.67 -0.14 -0.73
N GLY A 174 7.70 0.36 -1.51
CA GLY A 174 7.71 1.72 -2.08
C GLY A 174 7.90 2.84 -1.05
N PHE A 175 7.68 2.53 0.24
CA PHE A 175 7.91 3.45 1.35
C PHE A 175 9.35 3.47 1.89
N THR A 176 10.28 2.74 1.31
CA THR A 176 11.67 2.63 1.83
C THR A 176 12.73 3.10 0.84
N PRO A 177 12.53 4.24 0.14
CA PRO A 177 13.55 4.77 -0.74
C PRO A 177 14.79 5.22 0.05
N VAL A 178 15.94 5.17 -0.61
CA VAL A 178 17.15 5.79 -0.09
C VAL A 178 17.12 7.29 -0.36
N TYR A 179 17.47 8.10 0.64
CA TYR A 179 17.56 9.56 0.54
C TYR A 179 19.02 10.02 0.49
N PRO A 180 19.33 11.14 -0.18
CA PRO A 180 20.67 11.71 -0.22
C PRO A 180 21.04 12.35 1.13
N CYS A 181 22.22 12.05 1.66
CA CYS A 181 22.74 12.67 2.88
C CYS A 181 22.83 14.20 2.83
N HIS A 182 23.02 14.75 1.63
CA HIS A 182 23.31 16.16 1.43
C HIS A 182 22.07 17.03 1.20
N VAL A 183 20.86 16.42 1.25
CA VAL A 183 19.60 17.16 1.09
C VAL A 183 18.81 17.04 2.39
N SER A 184 18.39 18.19 2.92
CA SER A 184 17.65 18.21 4.18
C SER A 184 16.25 17.58 4.04
N PRO A 185 15.69 17.01 5.12
CA PRO A 185 14.29 16.55 5.10
C PRO A 185 13.29 17.65 4.73
N ARG A 186 13.62 18.91 5.03
CA ARG A 186 12.82 20.06 4.67
C ARG A 186 12.76 20.24 3.15
N ASP A 187 13.91 20.15 2.47
CA ASP A 187 13.97 20.34 1.02
C ASP A 187 13.32 19.16 0.29
N MET A 188 13.44 17.94 0.84
CA MET A 188 12.77 16.74 0.31
C MET A 188 11.23 16.86 0.29
N ARG A 189 10.62 17.73 1.09
CA ARG A 189 9.16 17.96 1.07
C ARG A 189 8.68 18.72 -0.16
N SER A 190 9.49 19.59 -0.72
CA SER A 190 9.11 20.49 -1.82
C SER A 190 9.91 20.25 -3.10
N HIS A 191 11.15 19.80 -2.99
CA HIS A 191 12.09 19.57 -4.08
C HIS A 191 12.82 18.23 -3.89
N PRO A 192 12.11 17.10 -3.95
CA PRO A 192 12.73 15.80 -3.73
C PRO A 192 13.78 15.48 -4.79
N ILE A 193 14.93 15.00 -4.34
CA ILE A 193 16.02 14.50 -5.17
C ILE A 193 16.17 12.99 -4.91
N GLY A 194 16.11 12.20 -5.98
CA GLY A 194 16.27 10.76 -5.94
C GLY A 194 17.33 10.27 -6.92
N THR A 195 17.37 8.97 -7.11
CA THR A 195 18.19 8.27 -8.11
C THR A 195 17.33 7.61 -9.19
N GLY A 196 16.02 7.80 -9.12
CA GLY A 196 15.01 7.10 -9.90
C GLY A 196 14.94 7.49 -11.37
N PRO A 197 14.06 6.79 -12.12
CA PRO A 197 13.89 7.01 -13.57
C PRO A 197 13.33 8.39 -13.92
N PHE A 198 12.66 9.06 -12.98
CA PHE A 198 12.09 10.39 -13.20
C PHE A 198 12.62 11.39 -12.20
N LYS A 199 12.78 12.64 -12.64
CA LYS A 199 13.14 13.81 -11.82
C LYS A 199 11.87 14.60 -11.50
N PHE A 200 11.73 15.05 -10.26
CA PHE A 200 10.65 15.95 -9.85
C PHE A 200 10.76 17.30 -10.59
N VAL A 201 9.62 17.82 -11.03
CA VAL A 201 9.52 19.12 -11.72
C VAL A 201 8.72 20.11 -10.90
N GLU A 202 7.46 19.79 -10.58
CA GLU A 202 6.59 20.69 -9.82
C GLU A 202 5.48 19.94 -9.09
N PHE A 203 5.01 20.56 -8.03
CA PHE A 203 3.78 20.24 -7.34
C PHE A 203 2.97 21.52 -7.13
N LYS A 204 1.80 21.57 -7.72
CA LYS A 204 0.77 22.59 -7.46
C LYS A 204 -0.38 21.93 -6.72
N PRO A 205 -0.58 22.24 -5.42
CA PRO A 205 -1.63 21.62 -4.61
C PRO A 205 -3.00 21.70 -5.28
N ASN A 206 -3.70 20.56 -5.31
CA ASN A 206 -5.02 20.38 -5.93
C ASN A 206 -5.10 20.61 -7.46
N GLU A 207 -3.97 20.75 -8.13
CA GLU A 207 -3.90 20.91 -9.58
C GLU A 207 -3.09 19.80 -10.24
N VAL A 208 -1.78 19.72 -9.96
CA VAL A 208 -0.90 18.82 -10.70
C VAL A 208 0.38 18.46 -9.94
N ILE A 209 0.87 17.25 -10.21
CA ILE A 209 2.25 16.82 -9.91
C ILE A 209 2.91 16.45 -11.23
N ARG A 210 4.13 16.92 -11.51
CA ARG A 210 4.88 16.59 -12.74
C ARG A 210 6.26 16.05 -12.43
N VAL A 211 6.61 15.00 -13.16
CA VAL A 211 7.97 14.45 -13.18
C VAL A 211 8.43 14.32 -14.63
N THR A 212 9.73 14.47 -14.89
CA THR A 212 10.35 14.34 -16.21
C THR A 212 11.38 13.22 -16.22
N ARG A 213 11.70 12.69 -17.41
CA ARG A 213 12.72 11.66 -17.59
C ARG A 213 14.03 12.06 -16.93
N ASN A 214 14.67 11.12 -16.24
CA ASN A 214 16.07 11.23 -15.84
C ASN A 214 16.98 10.72 -16.98
N PRO A 215 17.69 11.58 -17.73
CA PRO A 215 18.54 11.16 -18.83
C PRO A 215 19.76 10.35 -18.37
N ASP A 216 20.17 10.54 -17.10
CA ASP A 216 21.32 9.87 -16.48
C ASP A 216 20.91 8.63 -15.67
N TYR A 217 19.71 8.09 -15.91
CA TYR A 217 19.24 6.92 -15.16
C TYR A 217 20.15 5.70 -15.42
N TRP A 218 20.54 5.05 -14.35
CA TRP A 218 21.53 3.97 -14.39
C TRP A 218 21.03 2.69 -15.11
N LYS A 219 19.72 2.46 -15.23
CA LYS A 219 19.15 1.40 -16.09
C LYS A 219 19.10 1.88 -17.53
N LYS A 220 20.02 1.38 -18.36
CA LYS A 220 20.09 1.76 -19.78
C LYS A 220 18.78 1.52 -20.52
N GLY A 221 18.35 2.50 -21.34
CA GLY A 221 17.11 2.43 -22.10
C GLY A 221 15.84 2.66 -21.29
N ARG A 222 15.95 3.05 -20.04
CA ARG A 222 14.83 3.40 -19.14
C ARG A 222 14.98 4.84 -18.65
N PRO A 223 13.83 5.47 -18.25
CA PRO A 223 12.46 5.06 -18.55
C PRO A 223 12.14 5.28 -20.04
N TYR A 224 11.06 4.67 -20.57
CA TYR A 224 10.61 4.91 -21.95
C TYR A 224 9.91 6.26 -22.10
N LEU A 225 9.12 6.68 -21.10
CA LEU A 225 8.38 7.93 -21.09
C LEU A 225 9.31 9.15 -20.98
N ASP A 226 8.90 10.28 -21.55
CA ASP A 226 9.56 11.58 -21.33
C ASP A 226 9.19 12.20 -19.97
N GLY A 227 8.09 11.77 -19.38
CA GLY A 227 7.63 12.21 -18.08
C GLY A 227 6.25 11.68 -17.74
N ILE A 228 5.76 12.06 -16.55
CA ILE A 228 4.41 11.75 -16.10
C ILE A 228 3.76 13.02 -15.56
N GLU A 229 2.51 13.26 -15.94
CA GLU A 229 1.67 14.33 -15.42
C GLU A 229 0.50 13.73 -14.66
N TYR A 230 0.47 13.95 -13.35
CA TYR A 230 -0.64 13.56 -12.47
C TYR A 230 -1.58 14.76 -12.31
N THR A 231 -2.68 14.78 -13.08
CA THR A 231 -3.71 15.83 -12.98
C THR A 231 -4.64 15.52 -11.81
N ILE A 232 -4.68 16.38 -10.80
CA ILE A 232 -5.46 16.16 -9.58
C ILE A 232 -6.91 16.56 -9.83
N ILE A 233 -7.81 15.58 -9.78
CA ILE A 233 -9.26 15.76 -9.96
C ILE A 233 -9.97 15.09 -8.78
N ARG A 234 -10.45 15.87 -7.82
CA ARG A 234 -11.07 15.32 -6.59
C ARG A 234 -12.43 14.67 -6.81
N ASN A 235 -13.17 15.07 -7.84
CA ASN A 235 -14.46 14.46 -8.19
C ASN A 235 -14.23 13.24 -9.10
N PRO A 236 -14.55 12.01 -8.64
CA PRO A 236 -14.26 10.79 -9.41
C PRO A 236 -15.00 10.73 -10.75
N SER A 237 -16.26 11.19 -10.81
CA SER A 237 -17.03 11.21 -12.07
C SER A 237 -16.39 12.15 -13.10
N THR A 238 -15.90 13.31 -12.66
CA THR A 238 -15.14 14.22 -13.53
C THR A 238 -13.84 13.58 -14.01
N GLY A 239 -13.15 12.81 -13.14
CA GLY A 239 -11.96 12.05 -13.50
C GLY A 239 -12.24 10.99 -14.58
N ILE A 240 -13.35 10.25 -14.45
CA ILE A 240 -13.79 9.28 -15.47
C ILE A 240 -14.13 9.97 -16.78
N LEU A 241 -14.85 11.10 -16.76
CA LEU A 241 -15.14 11.85 -17.97
C LEU A 241 -13.87 12.36 -18.67
N ALA A 242 -12.85 12.78 -17.89
CA ALA A 242 -11.56 13.17 -18.45
C ALA A 242 -10.84 12.00 -19.12
N PHE A 243 -10.92 10.80 -18.52
CA PHE A 243 -10.37 9.56 -19.07
C PHE A 243 -11.09 9.16 -20.38
N VAL A 244 -12.41 9.05 -20.36
CA VAL A 244 -13.23 8.69 -21.54
C VAL A 244 -13.03 9.68 -22.68
N ALA A 245 -12.85 10.97 -22.37
CA ALA A 245 -12.57 12.01 -23.37
C ALA A 245 -11.11 12.01 -23.88
N GLY A 246 -10.26 11.06 -23.46
CA GLY A 246 -8.85 10.98 -23.87
C GLY A 246 -7.97 12.15 -23.38
N LYS A 247 -8.41 12.90 -22.36
CA LYS A 247 -7.62 13.98 -21.75
C LYS A 247 -6.51 13.42 -20.84
N VAL A 248 -6.70 12.24 -20.31
CA VAL A 248 -5.72 11.46 -19.54
C VAL A 248 -5.61 10.06 -20.12
N ASP A 249 -4.45 9.44 -20.01
CA ASP A 249 -4.14 8.12 -20.59
C ASP A 249 -4.56 6.96 -19.69
N MET A 250 -4.60 7.22 -18.38
CA MET A 250 -5.05 6.25 -17.39
C MET A 250 -5.67 6.93 -16.15
N THR A 251 -6.48 6.15 -15.45
CA THR A 251 -7.03 6.56 -14.17
C THR A 251 -5.99 6.35 -13.06
N SER A 252 -6.23 6.95 -11.91
CA SER A 252 -5.39 6.74 -10.73
C SER A 252 -5.25 5.25 -10.42
N PRO A 253 -4.03 4.72 -10.31
CA PRO A 253 -3.83 3.33 -9.95
C PRO A 253 -4.52 2.99 -8.63
N PHE A 254 -5.21 1.85 -8.59
CA PHE A 254 -5.88 1.29 -7.41
C PHE A 254 -6.92 2.18 -6.73
N PHE A 255 -7.56 3.09 -7.45
CA PHE A 255 -8.47 4.05 -6.83
C PHE A 255 -9.92 3.94 -7.27
N LEU A 256 -10.21 3.37 -8.44
CA LEU A 256 -11.59 3.26 -8.90
C LEU A 256 -12.38 2.24 -8.08
N GLN A 257 -13.51 2.69 -7.55
CA GLN A 257 -14.52 1.82 -6.98
C GLN A 257 -15.27 1.06 -8.08
N VAL A 258 -15.85 -0.08 -7.76
CA VAL A 258 -16.52 -0.98 -8.74
C VAL A 258 -17.55 -0.27 -9.62
N PRO A 259 -18.48 0.58 -9.09
CA PRO A 259 -19.43 1.29 -9.94
C PRO A 259 -18.74 2.19 -10.97
N LEU A 260 -17.71 2.94 -10.57
CA LEU A 260 -16.97 3.84 -11.45
C LEU A 260 -16.15 3.10 -12.51
N LEU A 261 -15.59 1.94 -12.15
CA LEU A 261 -14.88 1.09 -13.11
C LEU A 261 -15.84 0.55 -14.18
N LYS A 262 -17.03 0.10 -13.79
CA LYS A 262 -18.07 -0.33 -14.72
C LYS A 262 -18.53 0.80 -15.63
N ASP A 263 -18.69 2.01 -15.05
CA ASP A 263 -19.10 3.20 -15.80
C ASP A 263 -18.03 3.59 -16.82
N ALA A 264 -16.74 3.63 -16.43
CA ALA A 264 -15.64 3.88 -17.35
C ALA A 264 -15.62 2.88 -18.50
N LYS A 265 -15.74 1.57 -18.21
CA LYS A 265 -15.73 0.50 -19.22
C LYS A 265 -16.95 0.55 -20.12
N LYS A 266 -18.11 0.98 -19.63
CA LYS A 266 -19.33 1.17 -20.43
C LYS A 266 -19.20 2.33 -21.40
N GLN A 267 -18.58 3.43 -20.97
CA GLN A 267 -18.41 4.64 -21.79
C GLN A 267 -17.24 4.52 -22.77
N ASP A 268 -16.19 3.77 -22.41
CA ASP A 268 -15.05 3.44 -23.28
C ASP A 268 -14.84 1.90 -23.29
N PRO A 269 -15.52 1.18 -24.21
CA PRO A 269 -15.39 -0.27 -24.33
C PRO A 269 -13.99 -0.75 -24.72
N GLU A 270 -13.18 0.09 -25.37
CA GLU A 270 -11.81 -0.23 -25.77
C GLU A 270 -10.83 -0.18 -24.60
N ALA A 271 -11.13 0.60 -23.56
CA ALA A 271 -10.24 0.73 -22.40
C ALA A 271 -9.96 -0.62 -21.74
N THR A 272 -8.73 -0.82 -21.32
CA THR A 272 -8.37 -1.95 -20.45
C THR A 272 -8.64 -1.54 -19.00
N CYS A 273 -9.38 -2.37 -18.26
CA CYS A 273 -9.65 -2.13 -16.84
C CYS A 273 -9.37 -3.40 -16.03
N ALA A 274 -8.74 -3.23 -14.87
CA ALA A 274 -8.48 -4.29 -13.91
C ALA A 274 -9.09 -3.95 -12.56
N LEU A 275 -9.64 -4.96 -11.88
CA LEU A 275 -10.10 -4.88 -10.48
C LEU A 275 -9.31 -5.91 -9.68
N VAL A 276 -8.47 -5.45 -8.78
CA VAL A 276 -7.54 -6.31 -8.02
C VAL A 276 -7.64 -6.08 -6.52
N PRO A 277 -7.37 -7.08 -5.67
CA PRO A 277 -7.17 -6.89 -4.23
C PRO A 277 -5.98 -5.97 -4.02
N SER A 278 -6.18 -4.92 -3.23
CA SER A 278 -5.19 -3.84 -3.08
C SER A 278 -4.45 -3.85 -1.75
N ASN A 279 -4.71 -4.84 -0.88
CA ASN A 279 -4.25 -4.92 0.51
C ASN A 279 -4.55 -3.61 1.29
N VAL A 280 -5.73 -3.08 1.04
CA VAL A 280 -6.28 -1.93 1.75
C VAL A 280 -7.54 -2.38 2.46
N ASN A 281 -7.57 -2.24 3.77
CA ASN A 281 -8.79 -2.46 4.53
C ASN A 281 -9.44 -1.15 4.96
N ARG A 282 -10.76 -1.19 5.12
CA ARG A 282 -11.52 -0.14 5.80
C ARG A 282 -11.75 -0.55 7.23
N ASN A 283 -11.58 0.38 8.14
CA ASN A 283 -11.60 0.10 9.56
C ASN A 283 -12.18 1.26 10.37
N VAL A 284 -12.60 0.93 11.58
CA VAL A 284 -13.09 1.89 12.56
C VAL A 284 -11.99 2.12 13.60
N MET A 285 -11.51 3.35 13.70
CA MET A 285 -10.58 3.77 14.75
C MET A 285 -11.37 4.35 15.91
N MET A 286 -11.07 3.92 17.13
CA MET A 286 -11.66 4.42 18.36
C MET A 286 -10.55 4.86 19.30
N ASN A 287 -10.46 6.17 19.56
CA ASN A 287 -9.39 6.73 20.38
C ASN A 287 -9.52 6.27 21.83
N ARG A 288 -8.65 5.38 22.27
CA ARG A 288 -8.67 4.76 23.60
C ARG A 288 -8.24 5.69 24.73
N GLU A 289 -7.73 6.86 24.41
CA GLU A 289 -7.36 7.90 25.37
C GLU A 289 -8.44 8.99 25.50
N ALA A 290 -9.49 8.93 24.69
CA ALA A 290 -10.59 9.90 24.68
C ALA A 290 -11.92 9.26 25.15
N ALA A 291 -12.68 9.99 26.00
CA ALA A 291 -14.05 9.61 26.30
C ALA A 291 -14.91 9.65 25.02
N PRO A 292 -15.85 8.73 24.84
CA PRO A 292 -16.26 7.67 25.78
C PRO A 292 -15.49 6.34 25.56
N PHE A 293 -14.54 6.27 24.62
CA PHE A 293 -13.85 5.02 24.22
C PHE A 293 -12.74 4.57 25.18
N LEU A 294 -12.59 5.21 26.32
CA LEU A 294 -11.88 4.66 27.48
C LEU A 294 -12.51 3.32 27.92
N GLN A 295 -13.84 3.17 27.73
CA GLN A 295 -14.61 1.99 28.15
C GLN A 295 -14.49 0.86 27.11
N PRO A 296 -13.92 -0.31 27.46
CA PRO A 296 -13.77 -1.44 26.52
C PRO A 296 -15.12 -1.97 26.02
N GLU A 297 -16.15 -1.97 26.88
CA GLU A 297 -17.49 -2.46 26.56
C GLU A 297 -18.11 -1.65 25.42
N LEU A 298 -17.93 -0.33 25.41
CA LEU A 298 -18.43 0.53 24.34
C LEU A 298 -17.75 0.22 23.00
N ARG A 299 -16.41 -0.03 23.02
CA ARG A 299 -15.70 -0.44 21.80
C ARG A 299 -16.21 -1.76 21.26
N GLY A 300 -16.47 -2.72 22.16
CA GLY A 300 -17.11 -4.00 21.82
C GLY A 300 -18.49 -3.82 21.19
N ALA A 301 -19.34 -2.96 21.77
CA ALA A 301 -20.67 -2.66 21.22
C ALA A 301 -20.60 -2.06 19.80
N VAL A 302 -19.66 -1.14 19.55
CA VAL A 302 -19.42 -0.61 18.20
C VAL A 302 -18.99 -1.71 17.24
N ALA A 303 -18.05 -2.59 17.63
CA ALA A 303 -17.57 -3.69 16.78
C ALA A 303 -18.69 -4.70 16.44
N LEU A 304 -19.58 -4.99 17.39
CA LEU A 304 -20.73 -5.88 17.21
C LEU A 304 -21.81 -5.30 16.30
N THR A 305 -21.99 -3.97 16.27
CA THR A 305 -23.06 -3.34 15.49
C THR A 305 -22.84 -3.37 13.98
N VAL A 306 -21.58 -3.57 13.55
CA VAL A 306 -21.17 -3.47 12.15
C VAL A 306 -21.75 -4.58 11.28
N ASP A 307 -22.62 -4.20 10.33
CA ASP A 307 -23.02 -5.05 9.21
C ASP A 307 -22.04 -4.88 8.05
N ARG A 308 -21.04 -5.74 7.99
CA ARG A 308 -20.01 -5.71 6.96
C ARG A 308 -20.55 -5.96 5.56
N LYS A 309 -21.58 -6.84 5.47
CA LYS A 309 -22.20 -7.16 4.19
C LYS A 309 -22.90 -5.96 3.57
N ALA A 310 -23.57 -5.15 4.36
CA ALA A 310 -24.24 -3.93 3.90
C ALA A 310 -23.23 -2.93 3.28
N PHE A 311 -22.03 -2.79 3.85
CA PHE A 311 -20.97 -1.96 3.24
C PHE A 311 -20.53 -2.48 1.88
N VAL A 312 -20.23 -3.78 1.81
CA VAL A 312 -19.73 -4.42 0.59
C VAL A 312 -20.77 -4.39 -0.52
N ASP A 313 -22.02 -4.72 -0.21
CA ASP A 313 -23.12 -4.70 -1.18
C ASP A 313 -23.37 -3.28 -1.73
N THR A 314 -23.41 -2.28 -0.85
CA THR A 314 -23.76 -0.90 -1.22
C THR A 314 -22.62 -0.21 -1.99
N LEU A 315 -21.38 -0.36 -1.52
CA LEU A 315 -20.25 0.42 -2.03
C LEU A 315 -19.43 -0.29 -3.11
N THR A 316 -19.50 -1.62 -3.16
CA THR A 316 -18.66 -2.44 -4.05
C THR A 316 -19.45 -3.44 -4.88
N GLU A 317 -20.78 -3.39 -4.84
CA GLU A 317 -21.64 -4.36 -5.53
C GLU A 317 -21.24 -5.82 -5.25
N GLY A 318 -20.94 -6.12 -4.00
CA GLY A 318 -20.52 -7.45 -3.55
C GLY A 318 -19.05 -7.81 -3.82
N LYS A 319 -18.21 -6.88 -4.30
CA LYS A 319 -16.80 -7.11 -4.69
C LYS A 319 -15.80 -6.68 -3.60
N GLY A 320 -16.06 -7.03 -2.35
CA GLY A 320 -15.14 -6.82 -1.22
C GLY A 320 -14.87 -8.13 -0.50
N ASP A 321 -13.73 -8.22 0.17
CA ASP A 321 -13.31 -9.43 0.86
C ASP A 321 -13.38 -9.24 2.39
N PHE A 322 -13.95 -10.21 3.10
CA PHE A 322 -14.01 -10.16 4.56
C PHE A 322 -12.74 -10.78 5.15
N GLY A 323 -12.07 -10.03 6.02
CA GLY A 323 -10.84 -10.43 6.68
C GLY A 323 -10.66 -9.75 8.03
N GLY A 324 -9.65 -10.17 8.76
CA GLY A 324 -9.14 -9.49 9.94
C GLY A 324 -8.15 -8.38 9.59
N ALA A 325 -7.10 -8.24 10.39
CA ALA A 325 -6.04 -7.25 10.13
C ALA A 325 -5.22 -7.58 8.86
N MET A 326 -5.10 -8.86 8.50
CA MET A 326 -4.40 -9.33 7.32
C MET A 326 -5.35 -9.49 6.13
N LEU A 327 -4.80 -9.34 4.91
CA LEU A 327 -5.51 -9.65 3.67
C LEU A 327 -5.98 -11.11 3.68
N PRO A 328 -7.27 -11.38 3.43
CA PRO A 328 -7.78 -12.74 3.46
C PRO A 328 -7.31 -13.56 2.24
N PRO A 329 -7.29 -14.91 2.37
CA PRO A 329 -7.04 -15.77 1.22
C PRO A 329 -8.15 -15.62 0.14
N PRO A 330 -7.90 -15.96 -1.15
CA PRO A 330 -6.68 -16.65 -1.62
C PRO A 330 -5.48 -15.72 -1.88
N GLU A 331 -5.68 -14.41 -2.02
CA GLU A 331 -4.62 -13.48 -2.39
C GLU A 331 -3.71 -13.12 -1.21
N GLY A 332 -4.24 -13.09 0.02
CA GLY A 332 -3.44 -12.93 1.23
C GLY A 332 -2.92 -14.27 1.77
N VAL A 333 -1.64 -14.32 2.10
CA VAL A 333 -1.01 -15.54 2.61
C VAL A 333 -1.29 -15.74 4.11
N TRP A 334 -1.48 -14.66 4.85
CA TRP A 334 -1.48 -14.66 6.32
C TRP A 334 -2.87 -14.53 6.94
N GLY A 335 -3.85 -14.01 6.20
CA GLY A 335 -5.19 -13.76 6.71
C GLY A 335 -5.90 -15.02 7.20
N MET A 336 -6.76 -14.83 8.18
CA MET A 336 -7.55 -15.89 8.78
C MET A 336 -8.56 -16.46 7.79
N PRO A 337 -8.73 -17.79 7.68
CA PRO A 337 -9.78 -18.39 6.87
C PRO A 337 -11.18 -17.94 7.29
N ALA A 338 -12.10 -17.84 6.32
CA ALA A 338 -13.44 -17.30 6.55
C ALA A 338 -14.24 -18.00 7.68
N ASP A 339 -14.09 -19.33 7.82
CA ASP A 339 -14.83 -20.07 8.85
C ASP A 339 -14.31 -19.79 10.27
N MET A 340 -13.01 -19.58 10.42
CA MET A 340 -12.43 -19.13 11.68
C MET A 340 -12.84 -17.69 12.00
N LEU A 341 -12.84 -16.83 10.98
CA LEU A 341 -13.23 -15.43 11.13
C LEU A 341 -14.65 -15.25 11.66
N LYS A 342 -15.62 -16.06 11.16
CA LYS A 342 -17.02 -16.04 11.61
C LYS A 342 -17.20 -16.30 13.10
N SER A 343 -16.24 -16.95 13.76
CA SER A 343 -16.28 -17.22 15.20
C SER A 343 -15.86 -16.01 16.06
N LEU A 344 -15.30 -14.96 15.44
CA LEU A 344 -14.83 -13.79 16.16
C LEU A 344 -15.96 -12.80 16.47
N PRO A 345 -15.83 -12.02 17.55
CA PRO A 345 -16.80 -10.98 17.90
C PRO A 345 -17.06 -10.02 16.72
N GLY A 346 -18.33 -9.78 16.42
CA GLY A 346 -18.75 -8.90 15.34
C GLY A 346 -18.65 -9.48 13.92
N TYR A 347 -18.03 -10.67 13.72
CA TYR A 347 -17.97 -11.33 12.41
C TYR A 347 -19.06 -12.38 12.19
N ASN A 348 -19.87 -12.66 13.22
CA ASN A 348 -21.01 -13.54 13.07
C ASN A 348 -22.00 -12.94 12.05
N PRO A 349 -22.49 -13.72 11.06
CA PRO A 349 -23.41 -13.23 10.04
C PRO A 349 -24.81 -12.86 10.57
N ASP A 350 -25.17 -13.29 11.76
CA ASP A 350 -26.42 -12.87 12.42
C ASP A 350 -26.27 -11.45 13.01
N VAL A 351 -26.41 -10.47 12.14
CA VAL A 351 -26.31 -9.04 12.50
C VAL A 351 -27.38 -8.64 13.53
N ALA A 352 -28.58 -9.21 13.46
CA ALA A 352 -29.67 -8.90 14.40
C ALA A 352 -29.30 -9.30 15.82
N ARG A 353 -28.74 -10.50 16.00
CA ARG A 353 -28.23 -11.00 17.27
C ARG A 353 -27.09 -10.12 17.79
N ASN A 354 -26.09 -9.80 16.93
CA ASN A 354 -24.96 -8.96 17.32
C ASN A 354 -25.42 -7.58 17.80
N ARG A 355 -26.39 -6.95 17.10
CA ARG A 355 -26.95 -5.66 17.49
C ARG A 355 -27.80 -5.73 18.78
N ALA A 356 -28.50 -6.85 19.02
CA ALA A 356 -29.21 -7.04 20.27
C ALA A 356 -28.26 -7.11 21.46
N GLU A 357 -27.12 -7.82 21.30
CA GLU A 357 -26.05 -7.87 22.30
C GLU A 357 -25.43 -6.48 22.52
N ALA A 358 -25.11 -5.76 21.43
CA ALA A 358 -24.58 -4.41 21.51
C ALA A 358 -25.53 -3.44 22.23
N ARG A 359 -26.85 -3.49 21.98
CA ARG A 359 -27.83 -2.68 22.71
C ARG A 359 -27.81 -3.00 24.19
N SER A 360 -27.78 -4.28 24.58
CA SER A 360 -27.70 -4.68 25.99
C SER A 360 -26.46 -4.11 26.69
N ILE A 361 -25.30 -4.06 25.97
CA ILE A 361 -24.10 -3.42 26.49
C ILE A 361 -24.33 -1.91 26.66
N MET A 362 -24.89 -1.23 25.66
CA MET A 362 -25.15 0.22 25.71
C MET A 362 -26.11 0.58 26.86
N GLU A 363 -27.15 -0.22 27.09
CA GLU A 363 -28.11 -0.03 28.19
C GLU A 363 -27.42 -0.15 29.56
N LYS A 364 -26.51 -1.12 29.74
CA LYS A 364 -25.71 -1.24 30.96
C LYS A 364 -24.76 -0.04 31.16
N LEU A 365 -24.34 0.61 30.08
CA LEU A 365 -23.55 1.85 30.13
C LEU A 365 -24.41 3.11 30.33
N GLY A 366 -25.75 2.93 30.45
CA GLY A 366 -26.69 4.01 30.71
C GLY A 366 -27.15 4.78 29.49
N TYR A 367 -27.01 4.21 28.29
CA TYR A 367 -27.55 4.73 27.04
C TYR A 367 -28.78 3.95 26.60
N GLY A 368 -29.71 4.60 25.91
CA GLY A 368 -30.95 4.00 25.46
C GLY A 368 -31.69 4.93 24.51
N PRO A 369 -32.96 4.60 24.15
CA PRO A 369 -33.76 5.42 23.24
C PRO A 369 -33.87 6.89 23.67
N ASP A 370 -34.07 7.11 24.98
CA ASP A 370 -34.27 8.44 25.56
C ASP A 370 -32.96 9.14 25.98
N LYS A 371 -31.82 8.41 25.97
CA LYS A 371 -30.50 8.93 26.33
C LYS A 371 -29.44 8.41 25.36
N ARG A 372 -29.39 8.99 24.19
CA ARG A 372 -28.49 8.59 23.12
C ARG A 372 -27.12 9.23 23.28
N LEU A 373 -26.08 8.48 22.90
CA LEU A 373 -24.70 8.98 22.88
C LEU A 373 -24.47 9.80 21.60
N LYS A 374 -24.02 11.04 21.74
CA LYS A 374 -23.64 11.88 20.59
C LYS A 374 -22.15 11.79 20.34
N LEU A 375 -21.73 11.54 19.10
CA LEU A 375 -20.33 11.39 18.68
C LEU A 375 -20.08 12.10 17.35
N THR A 376 -18.86 12.60 17.18
CA THR A 376 -18.36 13.05 15.88
C THR A 376 -17.55 11.93 15.23
N VAL A 377 -17.91 11.54 14.01
CA VAL A 377 -17.23 10.52 13.20
C VAL A 377 -16.31 11.22 12.20
N SER A 378 -15.03 11.23 12.50
CA SER A 378 -14.02 11.87 11.66
C SER A 378 -13.62 10.97 10.48
N THR A 379 -13.35 11.56 9.31
CA THR A 379 -12.85 10.84 8.15
C THR A 379 -12.25 11.80 7.13
N ARG A 380 -11.48 11.29 6.16
CA ARG A 380 -10.98 12.12 5.04
C ARG A 380 -12.12 12.55 4.13
N ASN A 381 -12.08 13.81 3.65
CA ASN A 381 -13.09 14.38 2.76
C ASN A 381 -12.92 13.94 1.30
N ILE A 382 -12.85 12.65 1.06
CA ILE A 382 -12.85 12.03 -0.27
C ILE A 382 -13.80 10.81 -0.27
N PRO A 383 -14.46 10.49 -1.40
CA PRO A 383 -15.54 9.49 -1.42
C PRO A 383 -15.19 8.13 -0.80
N PRO A 384 -14.00 7.51 -1.07
CA PRO A 384 -13.69 6.20 -0.51
C PRO A 384 -13.63 6.13 1.02
N TYR A 385 -13.56 7.28 1.69
CA TYR A 385 -13.56 7.42 3.15
C TYR A 385 -14.90 7.94 3.66
N ARG A 386 -15.43 8.99 3.00
CA ARG A 386 -16.66 9.66 3.44
C ARG A 386 -17.89 8.77 3.29
N ASP A 387 -18.05 8.09 2.14
CA ASP A 387 -19.25 7.31 1.86
C ASP A 387 -19.43 6.14 2.84
N PRO A 388 -18.40 5.33 3.19
CA PRO A 388 -18.53 4.34 4.26
C PRO A 388 -18.72 4.97 5.66
N ALA A 389 -18.22 6.18 5.93
CA ALA A 389 -18.47 6.84 7.20
C ALA A 389 -19.97 7.18 7.39
N VAL A 390 -20.67 7.56 6.32
CA VAL A 390 -22.12 7.79 6.35
C VAL A 390 -22.88 6.50 6.69
N ILE A 391 -22.50 5.38 6.09
CA ILE A 391 -23.09 4.06 6.40
C ILE A 391 -22.80 3.67 7.88
N LEU A 392 -21.57 3.90 8.35
CA LEU A 392 -21.21 3.63 9.74
C LEU A 392 -22.09 4.44 10.69
N ILE A 393 -22.28 5.74 10.45
CA ILE A 393 -23.14 6.62 11.24
C ILE A 393 -24.56 6.08 11.30
N ASP A 394 -25.09 5.59 10.19
CA ASP A 394 -26.44 5.02 10.17
C ASP A 394 -26.52 3.72 10.98
N GLN A 395 -25.54 2.84 10.86
CA GLN A 395 -25.48 1.61 11.65
C GLN A 395 -25.31 1.88 13.16
N LEU A 396 -24.59 2.90 13.56
CA LEU A 396 -24.42 3.28 14.96
C LEU A 396 -25.74 3.72 15.64
N LYS A 397 -26.71 4.21 14.88
CA LYS A 397 -28.06 4.55 15.41
C LYS A 397 -28.76 3.33 16.00
N GLU A 398 -28.50 2.13 15.48
CA GLU A 398 -29.07 0.88 15.95
C GLU A 398 -28.72 0.54 17.39
N ILE A 399 -27.68 1.16 17.93
CA ILE A 399 -27.18 0.97 19.29
C ILE A 399 -27.16 2.29 20.08
N TYR A 400 -28.11 3.18 19.82
CA TYR A 400 -28.30 4.44 20.55
C TYR A 400 -27.13 5.45 20.42
N ILE A 401 -26.37 5.42 19.31
CA ILE A 401 -25.33 6.39 19.02
C ILE A 401 -25.79 7.30 17.86
N ASP A 402 -25.78 8.61 18.10
CA ASP A 402 -26.03 9.64 17.08
C ASP A 402 -24.69 10.20 16.63
N GLY A 403 -24.25 9.79 15.44
CA GLY A 403 -23.02 10.24 14.82
C GLY A 403 -23.21 11.49 13.96
N GLU A 404 -22.27 12.44 14.04
CA GLU A 404 -22.15 13.56 13.12
C GLU A 404 -20.87 13.41 12.30
N LEU A 405 -20.96 13.64 10.98
CA LEU A 405 -19.82 13.50 10.08
C LEU A 405 -18.88 14.70 10.20
N ASP A 406 -17.56 14.43 10.40
CA ASP A 406 -16.48 15.42 10.39
C ASP A 406 -15.50 15.10 9.24
N PRO A 407 -15.71 15.70 8.05
CA PRO A 407 -14.86 15.48 6.88
C PRO A 407 -13.61 16.36 6.94
N ILE A 408 -12.43 15.73 6.91
CA ILE A 408 -11.12 16.36 7.07
C ILE A 408 -10.35 16.33 5.77
N ASP A 409 -9.76 17.45 5.36
CA ASP A 409 -8.86 17.50 4.21
C ASP A 409 -7.65 16.57 4.37
N THR A 410 -7.23 15.92 3.28
CA THR A 410 -6.13 14.95 3.27
C THR A 410 -4.85 15.48 3.90
N ALA A 411 -4.47 16.72 3.59
CA ALA A 411 -3.26 17.34 4.13
C ALA A 411 -3.30 17.53 5.66
N GLN A 412 -4.50 17.58 6.25
CA GLN A 412 -4.71 17.74 7.69
C GLN A 412 -4.96 16.41 8.41
N TRP A 413 -5.30 15.35 7.66
CA TRP A 413 -5.70 14.07 8.21
C TRP A 413 -4.61 13.43 9.09
N LEU A 414 -3.43 13.19 8.52
CA LEU A 414 -2.34 12.52 9.23
C LEU A 414 -1.89 13.28 10.48
N PRO A 415 -1.62 14.61 10.43
CA PRO A 415 -1.31 15.39 11.63
C PRO A 415 -2.40 15.29 12.71
N ARG A 416 -3.69 15.28 12.32
CA ARG A 416 -4.81 15.27 13.25
C ARG A 416 -4.95 13.93 13.97
N VAL A 417 -4.90 12.82 13.24
CA VAL A 417 -4.99 11.47 13.85
C VAL A 417 -3.77 11.13 14.72
N MET A 418 -2.59 11.59 14.33
CA MET A 418 -1.37 11.39 15.13
C MET A 418 -1.40 12.16 16.46
N ARG A 419 -2.07 13.31 16.53
CA ARG A 419 -2.28 14.02 17.80
C ARG A 419 -3.41 13.43 18.64
N GLY A 420 -4.23 12.52 18.07
CA GLY A 420 -5.41 11.99 18.74
C GLY A 420 -6.60 12.97 18.74
N ASP A 421 -6.64 13.94 17.83
CA ASP A 421 -7.70 14.94 17.70
C ASP A 421 -8.96 14.35 17.02
N TYR A 422 -9.47 13.26 17.56
CA TYR A 422 -10.71 12.61 17.13
C TYR A 422 -11.20 11.68 18.24
N THR A 423 -12.47 11.33 18.21
CA THR A 423 -13.09 10.36 19.14
C THR A 423 -13.25 9.00 18.48
N ILE A 424 -14.00 8.96 17.38
CA ILE A 424 -14.14 7.80 16.50
C ILE A 424 -13.90 8.25 15.07
N ALA A 425 -13.28 7.39 14.27
CA ALA A 425 -13.02 7.72 12.86
C ALA A 425 -13.19 6.50 11.96
N LEU A 426 -13.59 6.73 10.72
CA LEU A 426 -13.48 5.76 9.65
C LEU A 426 -12.19 6.02 8.88
N ASN A 427 -11.39 4.98 8.72
CA ASN A 427 -10.10 5.05 8.04
C ASN A 427 -9.92 3.93 7.01
N LEU A 428 -8.99 4.15 6.10
CA LEU A 428 -8.39 3.13 5.25
C LEU A 428 -6.95 2.90 5.71
N THR A 429 -6.59 1.64 5.92
CA THR A 429 -5.20 1.24 6.16
C THR A 429 -4.73 0.44 4.96
N GLY A 430 -3.71 0.95 4.27
CA GLY A 430 -3.05 0.25 3.18
C GLY A 430 -1.76 -0.40 3.66
N ASN A 431 -1.54 -1.65 3.27
CA ASN A 431 -0.32 -2.36 3.57
C ASN A 431 0.56 -2.45 2.32
N GLY A 432 1.84 -2.16 2.46
CA GLY A 432 2.83 -2.26 1.37
C GLY A 432 3.31 -3.68 1.14
N LEU A 433 3.01 -4.58 2.08
CA LEU A 433 3.46 -5.97 2.05
C LEU A 433 2.31 -6.90 2.40
N ASP A 434 2.32 -8.09 1.84
CA ASP A 434 1.60 -9.24 2.39
C ASP A 434 2.53 -9.96 3.39
N ASP A 435 2.89 -9.24 4.46
CA ASP A 435 3.65 -9.77 5.60
C ASP A 435 3.14 -9.15 6.90
N PRO A 436 2.94 -9.94 7.97
CA PRO A 436 2.39 -9.47 9.23
C PRO A 436 3.21 -8.38 9.92
N ASP A 437 4.53 -8.40 9.76
CA ASP A 437 5.42 -7.47 10.48
C ASP A 437 5.08 -6.02 10.22
N GLN A 438 4.84 -5.65 8.95
CA GLN A 438 4.46 -4.27 8.64
C GLN A 438 3.19 -3.89 9.39
N THR A 439 2.11 -4.64 9.15
CA THR A 439 0.78 -4.31 9.68
C THR A 439 0.77 -4.32 11.21
N LEU A 440 1.38 -5.33 11.83
CA LEU A 440 1.32 -5.51 13.28
C LEU A 440 2.20 -4.51 14.01
N TYR A 441 3.45 -4.31 13.59
CA TYR A 441 4.33 -3.34 14.23
C TYR A 441 3.86 -1.90 14.04
N GLU A 442 3.39 -1.55 12.85
CA GLU A 442 2.97 -0.18 12.55
C GLU A 442 1.67 0.21 13.26
N ASN A 443 0.68 -0.69 13.26
CA ASN A 443 -0.69 -0.31 13.62
C ASN A 443 -1.13 -0.78 15.01
N PHE A 444 -0.46 -1.77 15.62
CA PHE A 444 -1.00 -2.41 16.81
C PHE A 444 -0.03 -2.52 18.00
N THR A 445 1.27 -2.27 17.82
CA THR A 445 2.20 -2.28 18.96
C THR A 445 2.12 -1.00 19.76
N CYS A 446 2.41 -1.11 21.06
CA CYS A 446 2.41 0.03 21.97
C CYS A 446 3.32 1.17 21.47
N GLY A 447 2.77 2.37 21.39
CA GLY A 447 3.52 3.57 21.01
C GLY A 447 3.94 3.65 19.53
N ALA A 448 3.47 2.75 18.68
CA ALA A 448 3.73 2.83 17.25
C ALA A 448 3.01 4.04 16.63
N GLU A 449 3.67 4.70 15.69
CA GLU A 449 3.17 5.95 15.09
C GLU A 449 1.90 5.76 14.24
N GLY A 450 1.69 4.59 13.63
CA GLY A 450 0.47 4.22 12.90
C GLY A 450 -0.64 3.69 13.78
N ASN A 451 -0.36 3.51 15.08
CA ASN A 451 -1.34 3.07 16.07
C ASN A 451 -2.20 4.25 16.53
N TYR A 452 -3.01 4.75 15.60
CA TYR A 452 -3.85 5.93 15.85
C TYR A 452 -4.91 5.70 16.93
N ASP A 453 -5.34 4.45 17.13
CA ASP A 453 -6.33 4.07 18.16
C ASP A 453 -5.79 4.16 19.59
N ARG A 454 -4.47 4.34 19.75
CA ARG A 454 -3.80 4.27 21.04
C ARG A 454 -3.97 2.92 21.75
N TYR A 455 -4.12 1.86 20.96
CA TYR A 455 -4.15 0.51 21.49
C TYR A 455 -2.77 0.15 22.08
N CYS A 456 -2.75 -0.43 23.27
CA CYS A 456 -1.50 -0.91 23.88
C CYS A 456 -1.77 -2.16 24.72
N SER A 457 -1.14 -3.25 24.32
CA SER A 457 -1.13 -4.52 25.03
C SER A 457 0.29 -5.08 25.02
N PRO A 458 1.02 -5.04 26.15
CA PRO A 458 2.36 -5.65 26.24
C PRO A 458 2.38 -7.15 25.94
N GLU A 459 1.25 -7.84 26.14
CA GLU A 459 1.09 -9.24 25.73
C GLU A 459 1.07 -9.36 24.20
N LEU A 460 0.30 -8.51 23.52
CA LEU A 460 0.26 -8.49 22.05
C LEU A 460 1.64 -8.15 21.47
N ASP A 461 2.37 -7.19 22.05
CA ASP A 461 3.73 -6.85 21.60
C ASP A 461 4.65 -8.08 21.62
N LYS A 462 4.57 -8.90 22.68
CA LYS A 462 5.32 -10.17 22.76
C LYS A 462 4.87 -11.19 21.71
N MET A 463 3.55 -11.26 21.42
CA MET A 463 3.03 -12.13 20.38
C MET A 463 3.52 -11.70 18.99
N VAL A 464 3.55 -10.39 18.74
CA VAL A 464 4.08 -9.82 17.49
C VAL A 464 5.57 -10.10 17.35
N ASP A 465 6.36 -9.92 18.40
CA ASP A 465 7.80 -10.28 18.38
C ASP A 465 8.00 -11.77 18.15
N ARG A 466 7.18 -12.64 18.76
CA ARG A 466 7.29 -14.09 18.58
C ARG A 466 6.99 -14.53 17.15
N GLN A 467 5.90 -14.03 16.51
CA GLN A 467 5.60 -14.37 15.12
C GLN A 467 6.68 -13.87 14.16
N SER A 468 7.26 -12.68 14.44
CA SER A 468 8.31 -12.07 13.62
C SER A 468 9.62 -12.87 13.63
N ASN A 469 9.86 -13.66 14.67
CA ASN A 469 11.03 -14.56 14.79
C ASN A 469 10.79 -15.95 14.22
N GLU A 470 9.55 -16.33 13.86
CA GLU A 470 9.22 -17.67 13.43
C GLU A 470 9.54 -17.86 11.94
N PHE A 471 10.36 -18.87 11.62
CA PHE A 471 10.78 -19.20 10.26
C PHE A 471 9.87 -20.24 9.58
N ASP A 472 9.15 -21.04 10.38
CA ASP A 472 8.18 -22.01 9.84
C ASP A 472 6.90 -21.26 9.45
N PRO A 473 6.52 -21.20 8.15
CA PRO A 473 5.37 -20.45 7.71
C PRO A 473 4.04 -20.94 8.32
N ALA A 474 3.90 -22.24 8.61
CA ALA A 474 2.69 -22.78 9.19
C ALA A 474 2.54 -22.36 10.65
N LYS A 475 3.60 -22.51 11.45
CA LYS A 475 3.62 -22.04 12.84
C LYS A 475 3.46 -20.51 12.92
N ARG A 476 4.07 -19.77 12.00
CA ARG A 476 3.92 -18.33 11.93
C ARG A 476 2.48 -17.93 11.66
N LYS A 477 1.75 -18.64 10.77
CA LYS A 477 0.32 -18.44 10.53
C LYS A 477 -0.51 -18.63 11.80
N ASP A 478 -0.27 -19.70 12.55
CA ASP A 478 -0.99 -19.95 13.80
C ASP A 478 -0.81 -18.80 14.81
N LEU A 479 0.42 -18.27 14.91
CA LEU A 479 0.72 -17.12 15.75
C LEU A 479 0.01 -15.85 15.26
N VAL A 480 -0.02 -15.61 13.95
CA VAL A 480 -0.73 -14.46 13.35
C VAL A 480 -2.23 -14.56 13.60
N TRP A 481 -2.83 -15.74 13.41
CA TRP A 481 -4.26 -15.93 13.68
C TRP A 481 -4.62 -15.77 15.16
N ALA A 482 -3.72 -16.16 16.08
CA ALA A 482 -3.90 -15.88 17.51
C ALA A 482 -3.88 -14.38 17.80
N ILE A 483 -3.02 -13.62 17.11
CA ILE A 483 -2.98 -12.15 17.19
C ILE A 483 -4.28 -11.55 16.63
N GLU A 484 -4.74 -11.96 15.43
CA GLU A 484 -5.98 -11.46 14.84
C GLU A 484 -7.20 -11.72 15.75
N ARG A 485 -7.25 -12.88 16.38
CA ARG A 485 -8.30 -13.20 17.38
C ARG A 485 -8.28 -12.21 18.55
N LYS A 486 -7.12 -11.99 19.15
CA LYS A 486 -6.96 -11.04 20.25
C LYS A 486 -7.37 -9.62 19.86
N LEU A 487 -6.96 -9.17 18.67
CA LEU A 487 -7.34 -7.85 18.15
C LEU A 487 -8.88 -7.71 17.98
N ALA A 488 -9.54 -8.76 17.53
CA ALA A 488 -11.01 -8.77 17.38
C ALA A 488 -11.73 -8.80 18.73
N GLU A 489 -11.29 -9.65 19.67
CA GLU A 489 -11.84 -9.75 21.03
C GLU A 489 -11.71 -8.44 21.81
N GLU A 490 -10.62 -7.71 21.61
CA GLU A 490 -10.39 -6.41 22.28
C GLU A 490 -10.94 -5.21 21.49
N ALA A 491 -11.61 -5.46 20.35
CA ALA A 491 -12.09 -4.43 19.43
C ALA A 491 -10.99 -3.38 19.15
N ALA A 492 -9.77 -3.86 18.85
CA ALA A 492 -8.59 -3.00 18.70
C ALA A 492 -8.76 -2.02 17.55
N ARG A 493 -9.13 -2.51 16.39
CA ARG A 493 -9.45 -1.73 15.18
C ARG A 493 -10.39 -2.57 14.33
N PRO A 494 -11.72 -2.49 14.53
CA PRO A 494 -12.67 -3.30 13.77
C PRO A 494 -12.51 -3.10 12.26
N ILE A 495 -12.15 -4.18 11.56
CA ILE A 495 -12.03 -4.18 10.10
C ILE A 495 -13.43 -4.37 9.51
N LEU A 496 -13.78 -3.55 8.53
CA LEU A 496 -15.06 -3.61 7.82
C LEU A 496 -14.97 -4.57 6.64
N TRP A 497 -14.03 -4.34 5.72
CA TRP A 497 -13.69 -5.24 4.61
C TRP A 497 -12.34 -4.86 4.00
N HIS A 498 -11.76 -5.77 3.23
CA HIS A 498 -10.61 -5.52 2.35
C HIS A 498 -11.09 -5.11 0.97
N ASN A 499 -10.44 -4.12 0.41
CA ASN A 499 -10.86 -3.46 -0.81
C ASN A 499 -10.32 -4.18 -2.05
N ARG A 500 -11.18 -4.28 -3.07
CA ARG A 500 -10.74 -4.48 -4.45
C ARG A 500 -10.78 -3.13 -5.16
N SER A 501 -9.69 -2.75 -5.77
CA SER A 501 -9.52 -1.43 -6.37
C SER A 501 -9.32 -1.54 -7.87
N GLY A 502 -9.95 -0.64 -8.60
CA GLY A 502 -9.92 -0.59 -10.05
C GLY A 502 -8.89 0.39 -10.60
N THR A 503 -8.38 0.06 -11.77
CA THR A 503 -7.59 0.95 -12.63
C THR A 503 -8.02 0.74 -14.06
N CYS A 504 -8.21 1.83 -14.83
CA CYS A 504 -8.45 1.77 -16.26
C CYS A 504 -7.37 2.54 -17.01
N TRP A 505 -6.98 2.03 -18.20
CA TRP A 505 -6.01 2.69 -19.08
C TRP A 505 -6.37 2.40 -20.54
N HIS A 506 -6.00 3.33 -21.42
CA HIS A 506 -6.20 3.12 -22.85
C HIS A 506 -5.25 2.05 -23.41
N PRO A 507 -5.64 1.31 -24.46
CA PRO A 507 -4.86 0.20 -25.01
C PRO A 507 -3.45 0.55 -25.48
N TYR A 508 -3.18 1.81 -25.78
CA TYR A 508 -1.86 2.29 -26.17
C TYR A 508 -0.90 2.49 -24.97
N VAL A 509 -1.38 2.44 -23.72
CA VAL A 509 -0.52 2.39 -22.53
C VAL A 509 -0.07 0.95 -22.36
N LYS A 510 1.22 0.72 -22.53
CA LYS A 510 1.86 -0.60 -22.50
C LYS A 510 2.83 -0.71 -21.33
N GLY A 511 3.15 -1.95 -20.91
CA GLY A 511 4.12 -2.21 -19.85
C GLY A 511 3.62 -1.86 -18.43
N TYR A 512 2.35 -1.50 -18.26
CA TYR A 512 1.74 -1.32 -16.95
C TYR A 512 1.11 -2.63 -16.45
N THR A 513 1.47 -3.04 -15.25
CA THR A 513 0.92 -4.25 -14.59
C THR A 513 0.33 -3.83 -13.24
N PRO A 514 -1.00 -3.92 -13.04
CA PRO A 514 -1.61 -3.68 -11.73
C PRO A 514 -1.10 -4.71 -10.71
N MET A 515 -0.54 -4.24 -9.61
CA MET A 515 0.02 -5.11 -8.59
C MET A 515 -1.05 -5.55 -7.60
N VAL A 516 -1.26 -6.87 -7.48
CA VAL A 516 -2.16 -7.47 -6.50
C VAL A 516 -1.50 -7.37 -5.12
N ASN A 517 -2.33 -7.27 -4.07
CA ASN A 517 -1.94 -7.20 -2.65
C ASN A 517 -1.03 -6.04 -2.24
N SER A 518 -0.87 -5.03 -3.06
CA SER A 518 -0.21 -3.78 -2.67
C SER A 518 -0.58 -2.63 -3.60
N ILE A 519 -0.88 -1.45 -3.03
CA ILE A 519 -1.04 -0.21 -3.79
C ILE A 519 0.26 0.61 -3.85
N TYR A 520 1.29 0.22 -3.09
CA TYR A 520 2.51 1.02 -2.89
C TYR A 520 3.73 0.51 -3.64
N ASN A 521 3.65 -0.66 -4.28
CA ASN A 521 4.85 -1.29 -4.85
C ASN A 521 4.89 -1.25 -6.39
N GLY A 522 3.83 -0.80 -7.05
CA GLY A 522 3.66 -0.86 -8.51
C GLY A 522 3.66 0.48 -9.24
N ASN A 523 4.19 1.54 -8.65
CA ASN A 523 4.09 2.91 -9.17
C ASN A 523 5.40 3.46 -9.77
N ARG A 524 6.39 2.61 -10.06
CA ARG A 524 7.69 3.04 -10.61
C ARG A 524 7.58 3.56 -12.06
N PHE A 525 6.71 2.99 -12.88
CA PHE A 525 6.45 3.33 -14.28
C PHE A 525 7.68 3.33 -15.22
N GLU A 526 8.82 2.80 -14.80
CA GLU A 526 10.02 2.79 -15.62
C GLU A 526 9.92 1.93 -16.88
N ASP A 527 9.04 0.91 -16.86
CA ASP A 527 8.78 -0.03 -17.95
C ASP A 527 7.52 0.33 -18.76
N THR A 528 6.80 1.38 -18.35
CA THR A 528 5.60 1.84 -19.05
C THR A 528 5.97 2.70 -20.26
N TRP A 529 5.25 2.51 -21.38
CA TRP A 529 5.45 3.26 -22.61
C TRP A 529 4.13 3.50 -23.37
N LEU A 530 4.14 4.44 -24.30
CA LEU A 530 2.96 4.82 -25.09
C LEU A 530 3.11 4.35 -26.53
N ASP A 531 2.16 3.51 -26.98
CA ASP A 531 2.07 3.03 -28.36
C ASP A 531 1.13 3.95 -29.18
N LYS A 532 1.52 5.23 -29.25
CA LYS A 532 0.84 6.26 -30.04
C LYS A 532 1.59 6.55 -31.33
#